data_e4d682a7d549070ea33658fa7296bd05
#
_entry.id   e4d682a7d549070ea33658fa7296bd05
#
_cell.length_a   1.000
_cell.length_b   1.000
_cell.length_c   1.000
_cell.angle_alpha   90.00
_cell.angle_beta   90.00
_cell.angle_gamma   90.00
#
_symmetry.space_group_name_H-M   'P 1'
#
loop_
_entity.id
_entity.type
_entity.pdbx_description
1 polymer ?
#
loop_
_entity_poly.entity_id
_entity_poly.type
_entity_poly.pdbx_seq_one_letter_code
_entity_poly.pdbx_strand_id
1 'polypeptide(L)'
;MIKRETFEEAHIKELQQMSRRDPQLIERSLYALGLLEALSVVGLDFIFKGGSSMLLLLDHPMRLSTDIDIVVAPDTDISRYIEEAAKIFPFLNQEEDIRKGKNNIVKRHYKFTYWSPVMKDDFYILLDVLFEKDNYEEVVTREISNELLLTEGENQQVKMPSIDCLLGDKFTAFAPYTTGIQLRMGKDMEVMKQFYDICTLLEKMSSFENTLNTYKRIAESEINYRGLDITYKESLLDTMKAAIVLAANGKINKDDYEVYKNGTRAVSGHIFAEEYSMPIVSYRAAYVIYMAVCLLTETPYEKLEKYDDYVNKKVTQDEFRGLGIMRKIHPLEYAYIVKADEMLEKYRKK
;
A
#
# COMPACT_ATOMS: atom_id res chain seq x y z
N MET A 1 -25.33 6.28 3.52
CA MET A 1 -24.48 7.43 3.21
C MET A 1 -23.78 7.93 4.47
N ILE A 2 -22.62 8.55 4.34
CA ILE A 2 -21.85 9.12 5.46
C ILE A 2 -22.64 10.28 6.09
N LYS A 3 -22.80 10.24 7.41
CA LYS A 3 -23.49 11.29 8.17
C LYS A 3 -22.62 12.52 8.35
N ARG A 4 -23.24 13.69 8.45
CA ARG A 4 -22.52 14.96 8.69
C ARG A 4 -21.72 14.94 9.98
N GLU A 5 -22.23 14.28 11.01
CA GLU A 5 -21.60 14.13 12.32
C GLU A 5 -20.23 13.44 12.25
N THR A 6 -19.98 12.61 11.20
CA THR A 6 -18.66 12.01 10.92
C THR A 6 -17.56 13.07 10.82
N PHE A 7 -17.88 14.25 10.26
CA PHE A 7 -16.92 15.32 10.00
C PHE A 7 -16.86 16.37 11.13
N GLU A 8 -17.54 16.13 12.24
CA GLU A 8 -17.52 17.04 13.38
C GLU A 8 -16.37 16.77 14.34
N GLU A 9 -15.90 17.82 15.01
CA GLU A 9 -14.82 17.75 16.00
C GLU A 9 -15.11 16.73 17.11
N ALA A 10 -16.37 16.56 17.49
CA ALA A 10 -16.79 15.63 18.55
C ALA A 10 -16.46 14.18 18.19
N HIS A 11 -16.81 13.75 16.97
CA HIS A 11 -16.51 12.39 16.49
C HIS A 11 -15.01 12.16 16.30
N ILE A 12 -14.29 13.15 15.76
CA ILE A 12 -12.82 13.07 15.60
C ILE A 12 -12.14 12.89 16.98
N LYS A 13 -12.61 13.62 18.00
CA LYS A 13 -12.10 13.48 19.38
C LYS A 13 -12.41 12.11 19.99
N GLU A 14 -13.58 11.54 19.72
CA GLU A 14 -13.94 10.18 20.14
C GLU A 14 -12.96 9.17 19.54
N LEU A 15 -12.75 9.20 18.23
CA LEU A 15 -11.79 8.34 17.53
C LEU A 15 -10.35 8.55 18.03
N GLN A 16 -9.98 9.80 18.34
CA GLN A 16 -8.67 10.11 18.94
C GLN A 16 -8.50 9.46 20.30
N GLN A 17 -9.51 9.52 21.16
CA GLN A 17 -9.45 8.90 22.49
C GLN A 17 -9.32 7.38 22.41
N MET A 18 -10.01 6.76 21.46
CA MET A 18 -9.96 5.31 21.23
C MET A 18 -8.60 4.88 20.66
N SER A 19 -8.10 5.58 19.65
CA SER A 19 -6.92 5.18 18.88
C SER A 19 -5.60 5.77 19.39
N ARG A 20 -5.65 6.90 20.12
CA ARG A 20 -4.49 7.72 20.51
C ARG A 20 -3.66 8.21 19.31
N ARG A 21 -4.30 8.39 18.14
CA ARG A 21 -3.66 8.89 16.92
C ARG A 21 -3.87 10.40 16.77
N ASP A 22 -3.07 11.00 15.89
CA ASP A 22 -3.17 12.42 15.57
C ASP A 22 -4.56 12.77 15.04
N PRO A 23 -5.28 13.74 15.63
CA PRO A 23 -6.63 14.10 15.21
C PRO A 23 -6.68 14.66 13.78
N GLN A 24 -5.62 15.33 13.30
CA GLN A 24 -5.56 15.79 11.91
C GLN A 24 -5.48 14.61 10.92
N LEU A 25 -4.77 13.54 11.31
CA LEU A 25 -4.65 12.35 10.49
C LEU A 25 -5.98 11.58 10.44
N ILE A 26 -6.70 11.49 11.58
CA ILE A 26 -8.04 10.92 11.64
C ILE A 26 -8.99 11.75 10.77
N GLU A 27 -9.04 13.06 10.96
CA GLU A 27 -9.85 13.99 10.19
C GLU A 27 -9.63 13.78 8.69
N ARG A 28 -8.40 13.83 8.23
CA ARG A 28 -8.07 13.65 6.81
C ARG A 28 -8.51 12.29 6.26
N SER A 29 -8.44 11.24 7.05
CA SER A 29 -8.93 9.92 6.63
C SER A 29 -10.45 9.89 6.47
N LEU A 30 -11.18 10.56 7.34
CA LEU A 30 -12.65 10.70 7.23
C LEU A 30 -13.03 11.51 5.99
N TYR A 31 -12.38 12.67 5.79
CA TYR A 31 -12.64 13.54 4.63
C TYR A 31 -12.21 12.89 3.31
N ALA A 32 -11.17 12.04 3.31
CA ALA A 32 -10.81 11.24 2.15
C ALA A 32 -11.95 10.27 1.76
N LEU A 33 -12.54 9.56 2.73
CA LEU A 33 -13.70 8.70 2.47
C LEU A 33 -14.94 9.51 2.08
N GLY A 34 -15.12 10.73 2.60
CA GLY A 34 -16.13 11.68 2.14
C GLY A 34 -15.96 12.07 0.68
N LEU A 35 -14.70 12.28 0.21
CA LEU A 35 -14.43 12.54 -1.19
C LEU A 35 -14.76 11.33 -2.07
N LEU A 36 -14.42 10.14 -1.61
CA LEU A 36 -14.76 8.90 -2.30
C LEU A 36 -16.29 8.76 -2.48
N GLU A 37 -17.06 9.06 -1.43
CA GLU A 37 -18.53 9.05 -1.51
C GLU A 37 -19.03 10.12 -2.49
N ALA A 38 -18.50 11.34 -2.47
CA ALA A 38 -18.88 12.40 -3.38
C ALA A 38 -18.64 12.01 -4.86
N LEU A 39 -17.50 11.40 -5.18
CA LEU A 39 -17.19 10.90 -6.52
C LEU A 39 -18.16 9.79 -6.97
N SER A 40 -18.56 8.92 -6.03
CA SER A 40 -19.53 7.86 -6.32
C SER A 40 -20.94 8.42 -6.54
N VAL A 41 -21.36 9.40 -5.74
CA VAL A 41 -22.68 10.07 -5.86
C VAL A 41 -22.84 10.79 -7.19
N VAL A 42 -21.79 11.43 -7.71
CA VAL A 42 -21.85 12.10 -9.03
C VAL A 42 -21.79 11.11 -10.21
N GLY A 43 -21.62 9.81 -9.93
CA GLY A 43 -21.66 8.74 -10.92
C GLY A 43 -20.39 8.62 -11.78
N LEU A 44 -19.23 9.05 -11.27
CA LEU A 44 -17.95 8.78 -11.93
C LEU A 44 -17.69 7.27 -11.91
N ASP A 45 -17.35 6.68 -13.06
CA ASP A 45 -16.90 5.28 -13.13
C ASP A 45 -15.40 5.21 -12.94
N PHE A 46 -14.95 4.58 -11.85
CA PHE A 46 -13.55 4.50 -11.47
C PHE A 46 -13.25 3.24 -10.66
N ILE A 47 -11.96 2.90 -10.56
CA ILE A 47 -11.43 1.91 -9.62
C ILE A 47 -10.67 2.66 -8.53
N PHE A 48 -11.11 2.51 -7.28
CA PHE A 48 -10.46 3.07 -6.11
C PHE A 48 -9.29 2.18 -5.69
N LYS A 49 -8.08 2.74 -5.64
CA LYS A 49 -6.84 2.02 -5.33
C LYS A 49 -6.03 2.71 -4.23
N GLY A 50 -4.77 2.30 -4.11
CA GLY A 50 -3.83 2.93 -3.19
C GLY A 50 -4.02 2.51 -1.73
N GLY A 51 -3.39 3.26 -0.82
CA GLY A 51 -3.41 2.95 0.60
C GLY A 51 -4.75 3.16 1.28
N SER A 52 -5.54 4.12 0.79
CA SER A 52 -6.86 4.44 1.36
C SER A 52 -7.90 3.38 1.03
N SER A 53 -7.73 2.62 -0.06
CA SER A 53 -8.63 1.51 -0.40
C SER A 53 -8.62 0.41 0.67
N MET A 54 -7.52 0.23 1.39
CA MET A 54 -7.43 -0.74 2.49
C MET A 54 -8.37 -0.42 3.65
N LEU A 55 -8.82 0.84 3.80
CA LEU A 55 -9.81 1.23 4.81
C LEU A 55 -11.18 0.58 4.59
N LEU A 56 -11.49 0.19 3.35
CA LEU A 56 -12.75 -0.46 2.97
C LEU A 56 -12.58 -1.94 2.62
N LEU A 57 -11.36 -2.36 2.29
CA LEU A 57 -11.08 -3.72 1.84
C LEU A 57 -10.86 -4.68 3.01
N LEU A 58 -10.35 -4.17 4.14
CA LEU A 58 -10.06 -4.95 5.34
C LEU A 58 -11.20 -4.83 6.35
N ASP A 59 -11.37 -5.86 7.18
CA ASP A 59 -12.42 -5.91 8.21
C ASP A 59 -12.30 -4.75 9.22
N HIS A 60 -11.06 -4.32 9.48
CA HIS A 60 -10.73 -3.21 10.38
C HIS A 60 -9.65 -2.33 9.75
N PRO A 61 -9.66 -1.00 9.99
CA PRO A 61 -8.59 -0.11 9.58
C PRO A 61 -7.26 -0.51 10.24
N MET A 62 -6.29 -0.89 9.45
CA MET A 62 -4.95 -1.25 9.95
C MET A 62 -4.05 -0.03 10.09
N ARG A 63 -4.17 0.91 9.16
CA ARG A 63 -3.53 2.22 9.20
C ARG A 63 -4.39 3.30 8.57
N LEU A 64 -4.20 4.52 9.04
CA LEU A 64 -4.84 5.71 8.46
C LEU A 64 -4.17 6.08 7.12
N SER A 65 -4.97 6.58 6.19
CA SER A 65 -4.55 7.08 4.88
C SER A 65 -5.39 8.29 4.50
N THR A 66 -4.79 9.24 3.80
CA THR A 66 -5.29 10.60 3.71
C THR A 66 -5.54 11.10 2.29
N ASP A 67 -5.17 10.32 1.29
CA ASP A 67 -5.25 10.68 -0.12
C ASP A 67 -6.13 9.67 -0.85
N ILE A 68 -6.78 10.08 -1.92
CA ILE A 68 -7.60 9.22 -2.77
C ILE A 68 -6.90 9.01 -4.10
N ASP A 69 -6.63 7.74 -4.42
CA ASP A 69 -6.08 7.31 -5.70
C ASP A 69 -7.17 6.59 -6.50
N ILE A 70 -7.45 7.05 -7.72
CA ILE A 70 -8.40 6.38 -8.61
C ILE A 70 -7.80 6.13 -9.99
N VAL A 71 -8.30 5.07 -10.64
CA VAL A 71 -8.05 4.78 -12.05
C VAL A 71 -9.35 4.99 -12.81
N VAL A 72 -9.26 5.72 -13.90
CA VAL A 72 -10.35 5.92 -14.86
C VAL A 72 -9.92 5.47 -16.25
N ALA A 73 -10.88 5.13 -17.12
CA ALA A 73 -10.56 4.79 -18.51
C ALA A 73 -9.81 5.94 -19.20
N PRO A 74 -8.90 5.65 -20.16
CA PRO A 74 -8.02 6.65 -20.77
C PRO A 74 -8.74 7.87 -21.37
N ASP A 75 -9.93 7.66 -21.92
CA ASP A 75 -10.70 8.70 -22.61
C ASP A 75 -11.79 9.35 -21.73
N THR A 76 -11.74 9.15 -20.41
CA THR A 76 -12.75 9.69 -19.49
C THR A 76 -12.58 11.21 -19.35
N ASP A 77 -13.63 11.98 -19.69
CA ASP A 77 -13.72 13.39 -19.32
C ASP A 77 -14.23 13.50 -17.87
N ILE A 78 -13.30 13.76 -16.95
CA ILE A 78 -13.60 13.84 -15.51
C ILE A 78 -14.00 15.24 -15.06
N SER A 79 -13.85 16.26 -15.88
CA SER A 79 -13.96 17.68 -15.46
C SER A 79 -15.29 17.97 -14.79
N ARG A 80 -16.38 17.55 -15.42
CA ARG A 80 -17.74 17.73 -14.86
C ARG A 80 -17.92 17.00 -13.52
N TYR A 81 -17.43 15.77 -13.40
CA TYR A 81 -17.58 15.00 -12.16
C TYR A 81 -16.81 15.62 -11.00
N ILE A 82 -15.63 16.15 -11.26
CA ILE A 82 -14.81 16.86 -10.29
C ILE A 82 -15.51 18.14 -9.79
N GLU A 83 -16.06 18.94 -10.72
CA GLU A 83 -16.82 20.14 -10.40
C GLU A 83 -18.08 19.85 -9.57
N GLU A 84 -18.82 18.78 -9.92
CA GLU A 84 -20.03 18.39 -9.18
C GLU A 84 -19.70 17.80 -7.81
N ALA A 85 -18.67 16.97 -7.71
CA ALA A 85 -18.23 16.41 -6.42
C ALA A 85 -17.81 17.50 -5.43
N ALA A 86 -17.19 18.60 -5.91
CA ALA A 86 -16.80 19.72 -5.06
C ALA A 86 -17.97 20.51 -4.47
N LYS A 87 -19.20 20.33 -4.97
CA LYS A 87 -20.42 20.94 -4.43
C LYS A 87 -21.08 20.10 -3.34
N ILE A 88 -20.62 18.85 -3.18
CA ILE A 88 -21.13 17.94 -2.16
C ILE A 88 -20.44 18.20 -0.83
N PHE A 89 -21.23 18.33 0.24
CA PHE A 89 -20.67 18.43 1.58
C PHE A 89 -19.75 17.22 1.89
N PRO A 90 -18.59 17.39 2.50
CA PRO A 90 -18.14 18.59 3.25
C PRO A 90 -17.22 19.56 2.46
N PHE A 91 -17.13 19.46 1.13
CA PHE A 91 -16.20 20.27 0.34
C PHE A 91 -16.72 21.67 0.07
N LEU A 92 -15.76 22.62 -0.04
CA LEU A 92 -16.00 24.03 -0.32
C LEU A 92 -15.68 24.39 -1.76
N ASN A 93 -14.58 23.84 -2.28
CA ASN A 93 -14.11 24.02 -3.65
C ASN A 93 -13.13 22.92 -4.04
N GLN A 94 -12.67 22.96 -5.29
CA GLN A 94 -11.56 22.15 -5.79
C GLN A 94 -10.64 22.99 -6.67
N GLU A 95 -9.39 22.58 -6.75
CA GLU A 95 -8.40 23.12 -7.70
C GLU A 95 -7.56 22.00 -8.29
N GLU A 96 -7.18 22.13 -9.57
CA GLU A 96 -6.23 21.21 -10.19
C GLU A 96 -4.80 21.57 -9.76
N ASP A 97 -4.09 20.61 -9.17
CA ASP A 97 -2.68 20.73 -8.78
C ASP A 97 -1.81 20.29 -9.95
N ILE A 98 -1.42 21.26 -10.78
CA ILE A 98 -0.61 21.02 -11.99
C ILE A 98 0.81 20.64 -11.60
N ARG A 99 1.12 19.35 -11.62
CA ARG A 99 2.46 18.82 -11.39
C ARG A 99 3.13 18.53 -12.73
N LYS A 100 4.42 18.86 -12.85
CA LYS A 100 5.22 18.46 -14.02
C LYS A 100 5.30 16.93 -14.02
N GLY A 101 4.58 16.31 -14.96
CA GLY A 101 4.60 14.86 -15.16
C GLY A 101 6.03 14.41 -15.49
N LYS A 102 6.45 13.32 -14.84
CA LYS A 102 7.60 12.52 -15.28
C LYS A 102 7.01 11.35 -16.06
N ASN A 103 7.54 11.12 -17.26
CA ASN A 103 7.14 10.01 -18.13
C ASN A 103 5.77 10.20 -18.85
N ASN A 104 5.43 9.30 -19.76
CA ASN A 104 4.23 9.36 -20.61
C ASN A 104 2.91 8.99 -19.90
N ILE A 105 2.85 9.08 -18.57
CA ILE A 105 1.65 8.76 -17.80
C ILE A 105 0.74 9.99 -17.77
N VAL A 106 -0.51 9.82 -18.17
CA VAL A 106 -1.53 10.84 -18.02
C VAL A 106 -2.08 10.76 -16.59
N LYS A 107 -1.65 11.70 -15.75
CA LYS A 107 -2.12 11.85 -14.37
C LYS A 107 -2.64 13.26 -14.17
N ARG A 108 -3.75 13.39 -13.43
CA ARG A 108 -4.24 14.68 -12.95
C ARG A 108 -4.35 14.62 -11.43
N HIS A 109 -4.08 15.72 -10.80
CA HIS A 109 -4.09 15.87 -9.35
C HIS A 109 -5.03 17.00 -8.98
N TYR A 110 -5.86 16.78 -7.97
CA TYR A 110 -6.79 17.79 -7.49
C TYR A 110 -6.68 17.93 -5.98
N LYS A 111 -6.90 19.15 -5.50
CA LYS A 111 -7.10 19.43 -4.08
C LYS A 111 -8.56 19.76 -3.87
N PHE A 112 -9.19 19.02 -2.98
CA PHE A 112 -10.56 19.29 -2.53
C PHE A 112 -10.50 19.97 -1.17
N THR A 113 -10.81 21.25 -1.14
CA THR A 113 -10.74 22.06 0.08
C THR A 113 -11.98 21.86 0.95
N TYR A 114 -11.78 21.79 2.26
CA TYR A 114 -12.80 21.69 3.27
C TYR A 114 -12.41 22.53 4.50
N TRP A 115 -13.40 22.90 5.34
CA TRP A 115 -13.14 23.51 6.64
C TRP A 115 -12.71 22.45 7.65
N SER A 116 -11.50 22.55 8.18
CA SER A 116 -10.99 21.65 9.21
C SER A 116 -11.55 22.02 10.60
N PRO A 117 -12.36 21.17 11.22
CA PRO A 117 -12.80 21.40 12.60
C PRO A 117 -11.69 21.26 13.63
N VAL A 118 -10.59 20.56 13.29
CA VAL A 118 -9.41 20.41 14.17
C VAL A 118 -8.51 21.64 14.10
N MET A 119 -8.16 22.08 12.90
CA MET A 119 -7.23 23.21 12.70
C MET A 119 -7.92 24.58 12.80
N LYS A 120 -9.25 24.63 12.64
CA LYS A 120 -10.05 25.87 12.53
C LYS A 120 -9.61 26.75 11.37
N ASP A 121 -9.29 26.10 10.24
CA ASP A 121 -8.82 26.74 9.01
C ASP A 121 -9.17 25.85 7.82
N ASP A 122 -9.02 26.37 6.60
CA ASP A 122 -9.19 25.57 5.39
C ASP A 122 -8.05 24.55 5.23
N PHE A 123 -8.43 23.34 4.90
CA PHE A 123 -7.51 22.27 4.57
C PHE A 123 -7.97 21.50 3.34
N TYR A 124 -7.21 20.51 2.86
CA TYR A 124 -7.56 19.81 1.63
C TYR A 124 -7.26 18.30 1.65
N ILE A 125 -8.00 17.56 0.83
CA ILE A 125 -7.72 16.18 0.44
C ILE A 125 -7.16 16.17 -0.98
N LEU A 126 -6.13 15.36 -1.20
CA LEU A 126 -5.59 15.09 -2.53
C LEU A 126 -6.36 13.97 -3.21
N LEU A 127 -6.73 14.21 -4.47
CA LEU A 127 -7.23 13.22 -5.40
C LEU A 127 -6.22 13.03 -6.52
N ASP A 128 -5.68 11.84 -6.63
CA ASP A 128 -4.79 11.43 -7.71
C ASP A 128 -5.57 10.58 -8.71
N VAL A 129 -5.68 11.06 -9.94
CA VAL A 129 -6.42 10.39 -11.03
C VAL A 129 -5.44 9.88 -12.06
N LEU A 130 -5.44 8.58 -12.28
CA LEU A 130 -4.64 7.88 -13.28
C LEU A 130 -5.55 7.47 -14.44
N PHE A 131 -5.18 7.86 -15.67
CA PHE A 131 -5.91 7.54 -16.89
C PHE A 131 -5.23 6.34 -17.57
N GLU A 132 -5.71 5.14 -17.24
CA GLU A 132 -5.17 3.91 -17.83
C GLU A 132 -6.23 2.80 -17.91
N LYS A 133 -5.90 1.75 -18.65
CA LYS A 133 -6.71 0.53 -18.62
C LYS A 133 -6.57 -0.17 -17.27
N ASP A 134 -7.62 -0.89 -16.90
CA ASP A 134 -7.60 -1.74 -15.74
C ASP A 134 -6.52 -2.84 -15.89
N ASN A 135 -5.58 -2.87 -14.95
CA ASN A 135 -4.50 -3.84 -14.88
C ASN A 135 -4.73 -4.92 -13.80
N TYR A 136 -5.85 -4.84 -13.06
CA TYR A 136 -6.15 -5.80 -12.00
C TYR A 136 -6.81 -7.06 -12.57
N GLU A 137 -6.40 -8.23 -12.05
CA GLU A 137 -6.99 -9.52 -12.45
C GLU A 137 -8.42 -9.66 -11.92
N GLU A 138 -8.70 -9.07 -10.76
CA GLU A 138 -9.98 -9.13 -10.10
C GLU A 138 -10.33 -7.79 -9.44
N VAL A 139 -11.52 -7.28 -9.74
CA VAL A 139 -12.11 -6.09 -9.14
C VAL A 139 -13.32 -6.51 -8.33
N VAL A 140 -13.39 -6.04 -7.09
CA VAL A 140 -14.50 -6.28 -6.17
C VAL A 140 -15.25 -4.98 -5.89
N THR A 141 -16.52 -5.08 -5.50
CA THR A 141 -17.33 -3.95 -5.06
C THR A 141 -17.44 -3.95 -3.53
N ARG A 142 -17.28 -2.80 -2.91
CA ARG A 142 -17.43 -2.61 -1.46
C ARG A 142 -18.28 -1.40 -1.17
N GLU A 143 -19.00 -1.45 -0.06
CA GLU A 143 -19.70 -0.27 0.49
C GLU A 143 -18.70 0.70 1.09
N ILE A 144 -18.99 2.00 0.96
CA ILE A 144 -18.24 3.06 1.65
C ILE A 144 -18.74 3.10 3.09
N SER A 145 -18.26 2.15 3.89
CA SER A 145 -18.61 1.99 5.30
C SER A 145 -17.48 1.26 6.03
N ASN A 146 -17.12 1.76 7.21
CA ASN A 146 -16.21 1.11 8.15
C ASN A 146 -16.42 1.68 9.56
N GLU A 147 -15.68 1.19 10.53
CA GLU A 147 -15.82 1.60 11.95
C GLU A 147 -15.41 3.06 12.25
N LEU A 148 -14.77 3.76 11.30
CA LEU A 148 -14.44 5.18 11.44
C LEU A 148 -15.62 6.09 11.06
N LEU A 149 -16.58 5.59 10.29
CA LEU A 149 -17.66 6.37 9.70
C LEU A 149 -18.97 6.17 10.45
N LEU A 150 -19.68 7.26 10.68
CA LEU A 150 -21.09 7.23 11.02
C LEU A 150 -21.89 7.24 9.72
N THR A 151 -22.73 6.23 9.50
CA THR A 151 -23.52 6.09 8.27
C THR A 151 -25.00 5.97 8.56
N GLU A 152 -25.83 6.33 7.56
CA GLU A 152 -27.27 6.14 7.62
C GLU A 152 -27.83 5.80 6.24
N GLY A 153 -28.95 5.05 6.23
CA GLY A 153 -29.59 4.61 4.99
C GLY A 153 -28.69 3.69 4.16
N GLU A 154 -28.81 3.76 2.84
CA GLU A 154 -28.05 2.95 1.90
C GLU A 154 -26.68 3.60 1.63
N ASN A 155 -25.62 2.82 1.73
CA ASN A 155 -24.27 3.29 1.47
C ASN A 155 -23.94 3.26 -0.03
N GLN A 156 -23.14 4.22 -0.48
CA GLN A 156 -22.55 4.16 -1.81
C GLN A 156 -21.59 2.98 -1.92
N GLN A 157 -21.48 2.47 -3.14
CA GLN A 157 -20.57 1.37 -3.46
C GLN A 157 -19.44 1.85 -4.36
N VAL A 158 -18.28 1.23 -4.25
CA VAL A 158 -17.09 1.56 -5.02
C VAL A 158 -16.40 0.28 -5.51
N LYS A 159 -15.91 0.32 -6.75
CA LYS A 159 -15.08 -0.73 -7.34
C LYS A 159 -13.64 -0.56 -6.84
N MET A 160 -12.98 -1.66 -6.49
CA MET A 160 -11.58 -1.67 -6.06
C MET A 160 -10.91 -3.00 -6.36
N PRO A 161 -9.56 -3.06 -6.43
CA PRO A 161 -8.86 -4.33 -6.56
C PRO A 161 -9.19 -5.26 -5.40
N SER A 162 -9.21 -6.57 -5.64
CA SER A 162 -9.25 -7.54 -4.54
C SER A 162 -7.99 -7.43 -3.67
N ILE A 163 -8.00 -8.06 -2.48
CA ILE A 163 -6.84 -8.13 -1.58
C ILE A 163 -5.61 -8.64 -2.32
N ASP A 164 -5.78 -9.71 -3.11
CA ASP A 164 -4.72 -10.36 -3.85
C ASP A 164 -4.14 -9.46 -4.95
N CYS A 165 -5.01 -8.75 -5.66
CA CYS A 165 -4.60 -7.81 -6.70
C CYS A 165 -3.91 -6.57 -6.11
N LEU A 166 -4.43 -6.03 -5.00
CA LEU A 166 -3.79 -4.92 -4.32
C LEU A 166 -2.41 -5.31 -3.77
N LEU A 167 -2.24 -6.56 -3.29
CA LEU A 167 -0.94 -7.08 -2.88
C LEU A 167 0.05 -7.06 -4.04
N GLY A 168 -0.36 -7.50 -5.24
CA GLY A 168 0.47 -7.43 -6.45
C GLY A 168 0.90 -5.99 -6.79
N ASP A 169 -0.02 -5.02 -6.73
CA ASP A 169 0.28 -3.60 -6.93
C ASP A 169 1.32 -3.09 -5.90
N LYS A 170 1.14 -3.41 -4.63
CA LYS A 170 2.04 -2.98 -3.56
C LYS A 170 3.47 -3.52 -3.70
N PHE A 171 3.63 -4.73 -4.23
CA PHE A 171 4.95 -5.28 -4.52
C PHE A 171 5.71 -4.46 -5.56
N THR A 172 5.04 -3.88 -6.57
CA THR A 172 5.71 -2.99 -7.54
C THR A 172 6.18 -1.69 -6.92
N ALA A 173 5.45 -1.19 -5.92
CA ALA A 173 5.76 0.07 -5.25
C ALA A 173 6.90 -0.06 -4.22
N PHE A 174 7.19 -1.28 -3.71
CA PHE A 174 8.31 -1.57 -2.78
C PHE A 174 9.54 -2.13 -3.50
N ALA A 175 9.89 -1.58 -4.64
CA ALA A 175 11.08 -1.92 -5.43
C ALA A 175 11.90 -0.65 -5.71
N PRO A 176 12.69 -0.15 -4.72
CA PRO A 176 13.17 1.23 -4.67
C PRO A 176 14.19 1.61 -5.74
N TYR A 177 14.83 0.65 -6.37
CA TYR A 177 15.82 0.88 -7.43
C TYR A 177 15.28 0.59 -8.84
N THR A 178 14.01 0.17 -8.93
CA THR A 178 13.37 -0.14 -10.22
C THR A 178 12.00 0.53 -10.36
N THR A 179 10.91 -0.18 -10.09
CA THR A 179 9.53 0.29 -10.30
C THR A 179 8.98 1.08 -9.11
N GLY A 180 9.58 0.96 -7.93
CA GLY A 180 9.01 1.47 -6.69
C GLY A 180 9.36 2.92 -6.37
N ILE A 181 9.05 3.30 -5.13
CA ILE A 181 9.35 4.61 -4.58
C ILE A 181 10.85 4.69 -4.29
N GLN A 182 11.54 5.61 -4.96
CA GLN A 182 12.98 5.76 -4.84
C GLN A 182 13.41 6.22 -3.44
N LEU A 183 14.47 5.61 -2.91
CA LEU A 183 15.08 6.03 -1.65
C LEU A 183 15.74 7.39 -1.76
N ARG A 184 15.91 8.08 -0.63
CA ARG A 184 16.61 9.39 -0.50
C ARG A 184 15.95 10.53 -1.30
N MET A 185 14.64 10.39 -1.59
CA MET A 185 13.85 11.44 -2.24
C MET A 185 12.90 12.14 -1.27
N GLY A 186 13.15 12.04 0.05
CA GLY A 186 12.27 12.60 1.08
C GLY A 186 10.94 11.85 1.23
N LYS A 187 10.87 10.60 0.75
CA LYS A 187 9.67 9.75 0.77
C LYS A 187 9.85 8.48 1.60
N ASP A 188 10.63 8.58 2.68
CA ASP A 188 10.98 7.44 3.52
C ASP A 188 9.74 6.78 4.12
N MET A 189 8.77 7.60 4.54
CA MET A 189 7.49 7.15 5.09
C MET A 189 6.67 6.39 4.04
N GLU A 190 6.59 6.93 2.83
CA GLU A 190 5.83 6.34 1.73
C GLU A 190 6.37 4.96 1.35
N VAL A 191 7.70 4.78 1.34
CA VAL A 191 8.33 3.46 1.13
C VAL A 191 7.89 2.47 2.21
N MET A 192 7.93 2.88 3.49
CA MET A 192 7.57 2.00 4.59
C MET A 192 6.06 1.78 4.73
N LYS A 193 5.21 2.68 4.20
CA LYS A 193 3.78 2.41 4.00
C LYS A 193 3.58 1.23 3.05
N GLN A 194 4.32 1.16 1.93
CA GLN A 194 4.20 0.02 1.00
C GLN A 194 4.62 -1.29 1.67
N PHE A 195 5.71 -1.29 2.41
CA PHE A 195 6.15 -2.48 3.16
C PHE A 195 5.09 -2.94 4.18
N TYR A 196 4.51 -2.01 4.94
CA TYR A 196 3.45 -2.31 5.89
C TYR A 196 2.21 -2.89 5.20
N ASP A 197 1.80 -2.27 4.10
CA ASP A 197 0.65 -2.70 3.30
C ASP A 197 0.85 -4.13 2.76
N ILE A 198 2.04 -4.42 2.22
CA ILE A 198 2.41 -5.77 1.76
C ILE A 198 2.25 -6.79 2.88
N CYS A 199 2.81 -6.52 4.06
CA CYS A 199 2.73 -7.44 5.19
C CYS A 199 1.28 -7.70 5.61
N THR A 200 0.46 -6.64 5.68
CA THR A 200 -0.96 -6.71 6.05
C THR A 200 -1.78 -7.51 5.03
N LEU A 201 -1.59 -7.24 3.74
CA LEU A 201 -2.32 -7.92 2.66
C LEU A 201 -1.88 -9.38 2.51
N LEU A 202 -0.59 -9.68 2.70
CA LEU A 202 -0.06 -11.04 2.62
C LEU A 202 -0.67 -11.98 3.66
N GLU A 203 -1.00 -11.48 4.84
CA GLU A 203 -1.71 -12.26 5.87
C GLU A 203 -3.12 -12.67 5.45
N LYS A 204 -3.74 -11.91 4.55
CA LYS A 204 -5.11 -12.08 4.06
C LYS A 204 -5.19 -12.64 2.64
N MET A 205 -4.04 -12.88 2.00
CA MET A 205 -3.97 -13.40 0.62
C MET A 205 -4.70 -14.75 0.51
N SER A 206 -5.51 -14.88 -0.53
CA SER A 206 -6.28 -16.10 -0.84
C SER A 206 -5.93 -16.68 -2.22
N SER A 207 -5.51 -15.86 -3.17
CA SER A 207 -5.16 -16.26 -4.53
C SER A 207 -3.76 -15.76 -4.93
N PHE A 208 -2.81 -16.69 -4.92
CA PHE A 208 -1.47 -16.42 -5.44
C PHE A 208 -1.49 -16.04 -6.92
N GLU A 209 -2.36 -16.65 -7.72
CA GLU A 209 -2.45 -16.39 -9.16
C GLU A 209 -2.93 -14.97 -9.45
N ASN A 210 -3.95 -14.48 -8.75
CA ASN A 210 -4.42 -13.09 -8.88
C ASN A 210 -3.32 -12.09 -8.51
N THR A 211 -2.55 -12.38 -7.45
CA THR A 211 -1.41 -11.57 -7.04
C THR A 211 -0.32 -11.55 -8.12
N LEU A 212 0.06 -12.72 -8.64
CA LEU A 212 1.11 -12.85 -9.65
C LEU A 212 0.73 -12.16 -10.97
N ASN A 213 -0.49 -12.41 -11.46
CA ASN A 213 -0.94 -11.85 -12.74
C ASN A 213 -1.07 -10.32 -12.66
N THR A 214 -1.63 -9.80 -11.57
CA THR A 214 -1.70 -8.36 -11.34
C THR A 214 -0.31 -7.75 -11.20
N TYR A 215 0.58 -8.38 -10.42
CA TYR A 215 1.95 -7.90 -10.28
C TYR A 215 2.64 -7.78 -11.65
N LYS A 216 2.57 -8.82 -12.50
CA LYS A 216 3.19 -8.81 -13.84
C LYS A 216 2.69 -7.63 -14.67
N ARG A 217 1.38 -7.43 -14.77
CA ARG A 217 0.77 -6.36 -15.57
C ARG A 217 1.17 -4.96 -15.07
N ILE A 218 1.10 -4.74 -13.76
CA ILE A 218 1.45 -3.43 -13.19
C ILE A 218 2.95 -3.18 -13.28
N ALA A 219 3.80 -4.19 -13.00
CA ALA A 219 5.24 -4.05 -13.13
C ALA A 219 5.66 -3.72 -14.58
N GLU A 220 5.07 -4.38 -15.58
CA GLU A 220 5.32 -4.09 -16.99
C GLU A 220 4.88 -2.65 -17.35
N SER A 221 3.73 -2.21 -16.87
CA SER A 221 3.27 -0.82 -17.04
C SER A 221 4.25 0.18 -16.44
N GLU A 222 4.67 -0.02 -15.18
CA GLU A 222 5.62 0.86 -14.49
C GLU A 222 7.00 0.86 -15.16
N ILE A 223 7.49 -0.29 -15.65
CA ILE A 223 8.74 -0.42 -16.40
C ILE A 223 8.66 0.41 -17.69
N ASN A 224 7.57 0.25 -18.43
CA ASN A 224 7.36 1.01 -19.67
C ASN A 224 7.26 2.52 -19.42
N TYR A 225 6.52 2.94 -18.39
CA TYR A 225 6.39 4.34 -18.01
C TYR A 225 7.73 4.98 -17.62
N ARG A 226 8.62 4.23 -17.02
CA ARG A 226 9.95 4.68 -16.62
C ARG A 226 11.00 4.55 -17.71
N GLY A 227 10.67 3.89 -18.83
CA GLY A 227 11.60 3.59 -19.90
C GLY A 227 12.77 2.73 -19.45
N LEU A 228 12.52 1.77 -18.54
CA LEU A 228 13.55 0.86 -18.05
C LEU A 228 13.70 -0.33 -19.01
N ASP A 229 14.93 -0.75 -19.24
CA ASP A 229 15.25 -1.95 -20.01
C ASP A 229 15.46 -3.16 -19.07
N ILE A 230 14.39 -3.53 -18.39
CA ILE A 230 14.34 -4.64 -17.43
C ILE A 230 13.01 -5.40 -17.59
N THR A 231 12.91 -6.55 -16.94
CA THR A 231 11.65 -7.31 -16.81
C THR A 231 11.07 -7.17 -15.40
N TYR A 232 9.85 -7.66 -15.20
CA TYR A 232 9.24 -7.72 -13.86
C TYR A 232 10.07 -8.55 -12.88
N LYS A 233 10.92 -9.46 -13.36
CA LYS A 233 11.78 -10.30 -12.50
C LYS A 233 12.89 -9.50 -11.82
N GLU A 234 13.49 -8.54 -12.51
CA GLU A 234 14.46 -7.63 -11.90
C GLU A 234 13.82 -6.74 -10.83
N SER A 235 12.56 -6.33 -11.02
CA SER A 235 11.81 -5.61 -10.01
C SER A 235 11.55 -6.48 -8.77
N LEU A 236 11.24 -7.78 -8.92
CA LEU A 236 11.11 -8.71 -7.79
C LEU A 236 12.44 -8.90 -7.05
N LEU A 237 13.55 -9.01 -7.78
CA LEU A 237 14.88 -9.09 -7.17
C LEU A 237 15.22 -7.84 -6.38
N ASP A 238 14.77 -6.66 -6.82
CA ASP A 238 14.93 -5.41 -6.09
C ASP A 238 14.09 -5.41 -4.80
N THR A 239 12.82 -5.80 -4.86
CA THR A 239 11.96 -5.99 -3.69
C THR A 239 12.57 -6.96 -2.69
N MET A 240 13.06 -8.11 -3.16
CA MET A 240 13.75 -9.11 -2.34
C MET A 240 14.97 -8.50 -1.63
N LYS A 241 15.82 -7.76 -2.35
CA LYS A 241 17.01 -7.10 -1.78
C LYS A 241 16.64 -6.05 -0.75
N ALA A 242 15.61 -5.23 -1.00
CA ALA A 242 15.09 -4.25 -0.06
C ALA A 242 14.62 -4.93 1.25
N ALA A 243 13.88 -6.03 1.14
CA ALA A 243 13.44 -6.81 2.29
C ALA A 243 14.61 -7.48 3.03
N ILE A 244 15.66 -7.94 2.33
CA ILE A 244 16.88 -8.47 2.96
C ILE A 244 17.58 -7.41 3.82
N VAL A 245 17.65 -6.16 3.36
CA VAL A 245 18.25 -5.06 4.15
C VAL A 245 17.48 -4.87 5.46
N LEU A 246 16.14 -4.94 5.42
CA LEU A 246 15.29 -4.87 6.61
C LEU A 246 15.51 -6.07 7.56
N ALA A 247 15.49 -7.30 7.02
CA ALA A 247 15.69 -8.52 7.78
C ALA A 247 17.08 -8.58 8.44
N ALA A 248 18.11 -8.07 7.76
CA ALA A 248 19.48 -8.01 8.26
C ALA A 248 19.70 -6.97 9.37
N ASN A 249 18.70 -6.14 9.66
CA ASN A 249 18.73 -5.15 10.74
C ASN A 249 19.97 -4.25 10.68
N GLY A 250 20.26 -3.68 9.51
CA GLY A 250 21.36 -2.75 9.27
C GLY A 250 22.75 -3.37 9.08
N LYS A 251 22.90 -4.70 9.09
CA LYS A 251 24.17 -5.39 8.82
C LYS A 251 24.53 -5.43 7.35
N ILE A 252 23.55 -5.31 6.48
CA ILE A 252 23.68 -5.24 5.03
C ILE A 252 23.15 -3.87 4.60
N ASN A 253 23.92 -3.12 3.83
CA ASN A 253 23.57 -1.80 3.31
C ASN A 253 23.00 -0.86 4.41
N LYS A 254 23.90 -0.35 5.24
CA LYS A 254 23.54 0.53 6.36
C LYS A 254 22.82 1.80 5.92
N ASP A 255 23.19 2.35 4.75
CA ASP A 255 22.62 3.60 4.28
C ASP A 255 21.15 3.45 3.89
N ASP A 256 20.76 2.38 3.22
CA ASP A 256 19.36 2.08 2.93
C ASP A 256 18.58 1.75 4.20
N TYR A 257 19.21 1.02 5.11
CA TYR A 257 18.58 0.68 6.38
C TYR A 257 18.18 1.92 7.20
N GLU A 258 19.02 2.97 7.23
CA GLU A 258 18.68 4.21 7.95
C GLU A 258 17.48 4.93 7.30
N VAL A 259 17.33 4.88 5.97
CA VAL A 259 16.13 5.39 5.27
C VAL A 259 14.89 4.63 5.73
N TYR A 260 14.93 3.31 5.70
CA TYR A 260 13.82 2.47 6.15
C TYR A 260 13.47 2.68 7.63
N LYS A 261 14.48 2.83 8.47
CA LYS A 261 14.30 3.10 9.91
C LYS A 261 13.61 4.45 10.17
N ASN A 262 13.99 5.49 9.42
CA ASN A 262 13.33 6.79 9.47
C ASN A 262 11.88 6.69 8.99
N GLY A 263 11.66 6.01 7.87
CA GLY A 263 10.33 5.74 7.34
C GLY A 263 9.45 4.94 8.30
N THR A 264 10.01 3.91 8.96
CA THR A 264 9.30 3.12 9.99
C THR A 264 8.85 3.99 11.15
N ARG A 265 9.72 4.87 11.65
CA ARG A 265 9.36 5.82 12.72
C ARG A 265 8.25 6.77 12.29
N ALA A 266 8.33 7.27 11.07
CA ALA A 266 7.32 8.19 10.54
C ALA A 266 5.96 7.48 10.32
N VAL A 267 5.95 6.28 9.74
CA VAL A 267 4.71 5.54 9.47
C VAL A 267 4.02 5.02 10.73
N SER A 268 4.76 4.80 11.83
CA SER A 268 4.19 4.29 13.08
C SER A 268 3.04 5.16 13.63
N GLY A 269 3.09 6.47 13.38
CA GLY A 269 2.00 7.39 13.73
C GLY A 269 0.72 7.17 12.93
N HIS A 270 0.79 6.52 11.77
CA HIS A 270 -0.35 6.21 10.90
C HIS A 270 -0.98 4.85 11.22
N ILE A 271 -0.22 3.94 11.84
CA ILE A 271 -0.68 2.58 12.10
C ILE A 271 -1.66 2.58 13.26
N PHE A 272 -2.86 2.07 13.00
CA PHE A 272 -3.98 2.13 13.92
C PHE A 272 -4.08 0.87 14.80
N ALA A 273 -3.81 -0.29 14.22
CA ALA A 273 -4.13 -1.58 14.81
C ALA A 273 -3.07 -2.14 15.76
N GLU A 274 -1.80 -1.67 15.70
CA GLU A 274 -0.69 -2.26 16.44
C GLU A 274 0.40 -1.24 16.76
N GLU A 275 1.28 -1.58 17.72
CA GLU A 275 2.56 -0.91 17.85
C GLU A 275 3.51 -1.39 16.75
N TYR A 276 4.15 -0.44 16.06
CA TYR A 276 4.99 -0.74 14.91
C TYR A 276 6.40 -0.19 15.09
N SER A 277 7.40 -1.06 14.90
CA SER A 277 8.79 -0.75 15.17
C SER A 277 9.74 -1.60 14.34
N MET A 278 11.02 -1.23 14.27
CA MET A 278 12.03 -1.95 13.49
C MET A 278 12.17 -3.44 13.84
N PRO A 279 12.06 -3.90 15.11
CA PRO A 279 12.01 -5.33 15.39
C PRO A 279 10.87 -6.07 14.64
N ILE A 280 9.67 -5.48 14.59
CA ILE A 280 8.53 -6.04 13.85
C ILE A 280 8.82 -6.06 12.34
N VAL A 281 9.31 -4.95 11.80
CA VAL A 281 9.73 -4.83 10.39
C VAL A 281 10.75 -5.91 10.04
N SER A 282 11.75 -6.10 10.88
CA SER A 282 12.85 -7.04 10.62
C SER A 282 12.37 -8.49 10.48
N TYR A 283 11.49 -8.97 11.36
CA TYR A 283 11.00 -10.35 11.22
C TYR A 283 9.97 -10.49 10.09
N ARG A 284 9.08 -9.51 9.90
CA ARG A 284 8.11 -9.52 8.80
C ARG A 284 8.75 -9.50 7.41
N ALA A 285 9.95 -8.93 7.30
CA ALA A 285 10.69 -8.93 6.05
C ALA A 285 10.98 -10.34 5.50
N ALA A 286 11.03 -11.36 6.36
CA ALA A 286 11.20 -12.74 5.93
C ALA A 286 10.02 -13.24 5.05
N TYR A 287 8.80 -12.86 5.41
CA TYR A 287 7.60 -13.18 4.61
C TYR A 287 7.60 -12.50 3.25
N VAL A 288 8.05 -11.23 3.21
CA VAL A 288 8.20 -10.47 1.97
C VAL A 288 9.29 -11.06 1.08
N ILE A 289 10.43 -11.46 1.64
CA ILE A 289 11.50 -12.17 0.91
C ILE A 289 10.93 -13.45 0.29
N TYR A 290 10.27 -14.27 1.08
CA TYR A 290 9.73 -15.55 0.59
C TYR A 290 8.68 -15.32 -0.50
N MET A 291 7.74 -14.38 -0.31
CA MET A 291 6.75 -14.05 -1.33
C MET A 291 7.38 -13.52 -2.62
N ALA A 292 8.39 -12.66 -2.53
CA ALA A 292 9.13 -12.19 -3.71
C ALA A 292 9.78 -13.35 -4.49
N VAL A 293 10.33 -14.34 -3.79
CA VAL A 293 10.87 -15.55 -4.42
C VAL A 293 9.76 -16.43 -5.01
N CYS A 294 8.62 -16.56 -4.34
CA CYS A 294 7.45 -17.26 -4.88
C CYS A 294 6.99 -16.64 -6.21
N LEU A 295 6.84 -15.31 -6.25
CA LEU A 295 6.48 -14.58 -7.47
C LEU A 295 7.56 -14.72 -8.57
N LEU A 296 8.85 -14.64 -8.21
CA LEU A 296 9.98 -14.77 -9.14
C LEU A 296 10.02 -16.15 -9.79
N THR A 297 9.78 -17.19 -9.01
CA THR A 297 9.82 -18.60 -9.45
C THR A 297 8.47 -19.11 -9.95
N GLU A 298 7.42 -18.27 -9.86
CA GLU A 298 6.04 -18.61 -10.18
C GLU A 298 5.56 -19.87 -9.42
N THR A 299 5.97 -19.97 -8.17
CA THR A 299 5.62 -21.10 -7.27
C THR A 299 4.66 -20.57 -6.20
N PRO A 300 3.52 -21.23 -5.96
CA PRO A 300 2.56 -20.76 -4.96
C PRO A 300 3.17 -20.54 -3.58
N TYR A 301 2.71 -19.47 -2.93
CA TYR A 301 3.07 -19.18 -1.54
C TYR A 301 2.40 -20.19 -0.60
N GLU A 302 3.19 -20.81 0.27
CA GLU A 302 2.69 -21.74 1.27
C GLU A 302 2.96 -21.19 2.68
N LYS A 303 1.91 -21.09 3.48
CA LYS A 303 2.04 -20.74 4.89
C LYS A 303 2.67 -21.90 5.66
N LEU A 304 3.80 -21.66 6.31
CA LEU A 304 4.48 -22.68 7.12
C LEU A 304 3.81 -22.77 8.50
N GLU A 305 3.27 -23.93 8.82
CA GLU A 305 2.74 -24.23 10.15
C GLU A 305 3.82 -24.68 11.12
N LYS A 306 4.91 -25.29 10.59
CA LYS A 306 6.02 -25.84 11.36
C LYS A 306 7.33 -25.39 10.76
N TYR A 307 8.32 -25.18 11.60
CA TYR A 307 9.66 -24.73 11.21
C TYR A 307 10.78 -25.75 11.50
N ASP A 308 10.47 -26.87 12.17
CA ASP A 308 11.46 -27.85 12.63
C ASP A 308 12.32 -28.42 11.49
N ASP A 309 11.73 -28.62 10.31
CA ASP A 309 12.42 -29.16 9.12
C ASP A 309 13.43 -28.18 8.52
N TYR A 310 13.33 -26.89 8.83
CA TYR A 310 14.13 -25.81 8.25
C TYR A 310 15.12 -25.20 9.23
N VAL A 311 14.81 -25.17 10.52
CA VAL A 311 15.57 -24.46 11.55
C VAL A 311 17.02 -24.93 11.64
N ASN A 312 17.31 -26.19 11.30
CA ASN A 312 18.66 -26.75 11.31
C ASN A 312 19.42 -26.61 9.99
N LYS A 313 18.75 -26.19 8.92
CA LYS A 313 19.38 -25.95 7.62
C LYS A 313 20.14 -24.62 7.62
N LYS A 314 21.15 -24.54 6.77
CA LYS A 314 21.88 -23.29 6.51
C LYS A 314 21.49 -22.78 5.13
N VAL A 315 21.35 -21.47 5.02
CA VAL A 315 21.18 -20.81 3.72
C VAL A 315 22.47 -20.94 2.89
N THR A 316 22.31 -21.12 1.59
CA THR A 316 23.38 -21.37 0.62
C THR A 316 23.65 -20.16 -0.28
N GLN A 317 22.60 -19.42 -0.62
CA GLN A 317 22.70 -18.24 -1.47
C GLN A 317 23.36 -17.08 -0.73
N ASP A 318 24.28 -16.39 -1.38
CA ASP A 318 25.09 -15.33 -0.77
C ASP A 318 24.25 -14.19 -0.19
N GLU A 319 23.13 -13.86 -0.82
CA GLU A 319 22.23 -12.81 -0.40
C GLU A 319 21.64 -13.05 1.01
N PHE A 320 21.44 -14.33 1.38
CA PHE A 320 20.79 -14.68 2.65
C PHE A 320 21.79 -14.96 3.79
N ARG A 321 23.11 -15.02 3.53
CA ARG A 321 24.11 -15.35 4.55
C ARG A 321 24.05 -14.43 5.76
N GLY A 322 23.72 -13.16 5.58
CA GLY A 322 23.58 -12.19 6.68
C GLY A 322 22.39 -12.43 7.61
N LEU A 323 21.44 -13.31 7.24
CA LEU A 323 20.18 -13.55 7.97
C LEU A 323 20.26 -14.69 8.99
N GLY A 324 21.40 -15.36 9.12
CA GLY A 324 21.55 -16.53 10.00
C GLY A 324 21.24 -16.26 11.48
N ILE A 325 21.28 -15.03 11.94
CA ILE A 325 20.90 -14.66 13.31
C ILE A 325 19.43 -14.91 13.59
N MET A 326 18.56 -14.79 12.59
CA MET A 326 17.11 -15.03 12.71
C MET A 326 16.81 -16.44 13.19
N ARG A 327 17.64 -17.40 12.86
CA ARG A 327 17.52 -18.80 13.32
C ARG A 327 17.32 -18.91 14.84
N LYS A 328 17.96 -18.02 15.62
CA LYS A 328 17.92 -18.07 17.09
C LYS A 328 16.78 -17.24 17.68
N ILE A 329 16.43 -16.13 17.04
CA ILE A 329 15.49 -15.15 17.59
C ILE A 329 14.09 -15.24 16.97
N HIS A 330 14.00 -15.69 15.71
CA HIS A 330 12.79 -15.80 14.92
C HIS A 330 12.85 -17.08 14.07
N PRO A 331 12.73 -18.29 14.68
CA PRO A 331 12.95 -19.56 13.97
C PRO A 331 11.91 -19.85 12.89
N LEU A 332 10.66 -19.40 13.05
CA LEU A 332 9.63 -19.53 12.03
C LEU A 332 9.95 -18.67 10.80
N GLU A 333 10.33 -17.42 11.02
CA GLU A 333 10.71 -16.50 9.96
C GLU A 333 11.98 -16.96 9.26
N TYR A 334 12.93 -17.52 9.99
CA TYR A 334 14.11 -18.15 9.41
C TYR A 334 13.75 -19.33 8.50
N ALA A 335 12.73 -20.12 8.84
CA ALA A 335 12.25 -21.20 7.98
C ALA A 335 11.75 -20.68 6.61
N TYR A 336 11.08 -19.55 6.56
CA TYR A 336 10.70 -18.89 5.30
C TYR A 336 11.92 -18.46 4.48
N ILE A 337 12.98 -17.95 5.13
CA ILE A 337 14.24 -17.61 4.46
C ILE A 337 14.90 -18.86 3.87
N VAL A 338 14.97 -19.98 4.62
CA VAL A 338 15.53 -21.24 4.13
C VAL A 338 14.73 -21.77 2.93
N LYS A 339 13.41 -21.70 3.00
CA LYS A 339 12.54 -22.12 1.89
C LYS A 339 12.77 -21.26 0.65
N ALA A 340 12.89 -19.94 0.82
CA ALA A 340 13.25 -19.02 -0.27
C ALA A 340 14.63 -19.36 -0.87
N ASP A 341 15.62 -19.66 -0.03
CA ASP A 341 16.97 -20.06 -0.44
C ASP A 341 16.95 -21.32 -1.33
N GLU A 342 16.26 -22.37 -0.88
CA GLU A 342 16.12 -23.63 -1.63
C GLU A 342 15.41 -23.44 -2.99
N MET A 343 14.38 -22.56 -3.03
CA MET A 343 13.65 -22.24 -4.25
C MET A 343 14.51 -21.45 -5.23
N LEU A 344 15.24 -20.45 -4.74
CA LEU A 344 16.12 -19.60 -5.55
C LEU A 344 17.30 -20.41 -6.12
N GLU A 345 17.86 -21.34 -5.33
CA GLU A 345 18.89 -22.26 -5.79
C GLU A 345 18.42 -23.12 -6.96
N LYS A 346 17.20 -23.70 -6.84
CA LYS A 346 16.60 -24.51 -7.91
C LYS A 346 16.30 -23.68 -9.16
N TYR A 347 15.83 -22.47 -8.98
CA TYR A 347 15.52 -21.55 -10.08
C TYR A 347 16.77 -21.17 -10.89
N ARG A 348 17.90 -20.91 -10.22
CA ARG A 348 19.18 -20.54 -10.86
C ARG A 348 19.90 -21.70 -11.55
N LYS A 349 19.55 -22.94 -11.22
CA LYS A 349 20.11 -24.15 -11.86
C LYS A 349 19.38 -24.57 -13.14
N LYS A 350 18.20 -24.00 -13.39
CA LYS A 350 17.43 -24.19 -14.64
C LYS A 350 17.92 -23.24 -15.73
#